data_4b06c9175dce50ab9f6d82f11eb19357
#
_entry.id   4b06c9175dce50ab9f6d82f11eb19357
#
_cell.length_a   1.000
_cell.length_b   1.000
_cell.length_c   1.000
_cell.angle_alpha   90.00
_cell.angle_beta   90.00
_cell.angle_gamma   90.00
#
_symmetry.space_group_name_H-M   'P 1'
#
loop_
_entity.id
_entity.type
_entity.pdbx_description
1 polymer ?
#
loop_
_entity_poly.entity_id
_entity_poly.type
_entity_poly.pdbx_seq_one_letter_code
_entity_poly.pdbx_strand_id
1 'polypeptide(L)'
;MATRSLSKTLSGRAFGSALIFRNEAKPDSSRTLALVRSLLKGRGVSVVTATRKPTAISLRNADFAIALGGDGTMLAVAREVAPRGIPLLGVNIGTLGFLSGTEVTALRRCLDEVLAGRFAVEERSMFSAEVLRGSRRVFGPDLALNEVVIRCGEQARAVTLSTRSGERF
;
A
#
# COMPACT_ATOMS: atom_id res chain seq x y z
N MET A 1 10.04 -21.29 -4.27
CA MET A 1 9.35 -20.38 -5.21
C MET A 1 10.23 -19.17 -5.46
N ALA A 2 10.74 -18.99 -6.66
CA ALA A 2 11.69 -17.93 -6.98
C ALA A 2 10.94 -16.59 -7.11
N THR A 3 11.20 -15.68 -6.21
CA THR A 3 10.74 -14.29 -6.31
C THR A 3 11.49 -13.66 -7.49
N ARG A 4 10.82 -13.46 -8.60
CA ARG A 4 11.35 -12.65 -9.71
C ARG A 4 11.29 -11.18 -9.27
N SER A 5 12.38 -10.70 -8.70
CA SER A 5 12.62 -9.27 -8.53
C SER A 5 12.88 -8.68 -9.92
N LEU A 6 11.86 -8.13 -10.54
CA LEU A 6 12.02 -7.25 -11.70
C LEU A 6 12.18 -5.83 -11.16
N SER A 7 13.41 -5.46 -10.83
CA SER A 7 13.78 -4.08 -10.57
C SER A 7 13.56 -3.25 -11.84
N LYS A 8 12.38 -2.66 -11.98
CA LYS A 8 12.07 -1.72 -13.04
C LYS A 8 12.50 -0.34 -12.58
N THR A 9 13.64 0.11 -13.07
CA THR A 9 14.10 1.49 -12.85
C THR A 9 13.15 2.42 -13.60
N LEU A 10 12.31 3.15 -12.87
CA LEU A 10 11.47 4.23 -13.42
C LEU A 10 12.29 5.54 -13.51
N SER A 11 13.55 5.45 -13.94
CA SER A 11 14.40 6.62 -14.11
C SER A 11 13.81 7.56 -15.15
N GLY A 12 13.63 8.83 -14.77
CA GLY A 12 13.15 9.89 -15.66
C GLY A 12 11.65 10.22 -15.57
N ARG A 13 10.87 9.55 -14.73
CA ARG A 13 9.46 9.96 -14.51
C ARG A 13 9.39 11.09 -13.49
N ALA A 14 8.94 12.27 -13.92
CA ALA A 14 8.61 13.35 -12.99
C ALA A 14 7.31 13.02 -12.24
N PHE A 15 7.35 13.07 -10.91
CA PHE A 15 6.19 12.94 -10.06
C PHE A 15 5.64 14.33 -9.72
N GLY A 16 4.45 14.65 -10.24
CA GLY A 16 3.76 15.93 -9.99
C GLY A 16 2.67 15.83 -8.91
N SER A 17 2.26 14.61 -8.52
CA SER A 17 1.14 14.42 -7.60
C SER A 17 1.34 13.20 -6.69
N ALA A 18 1.03 13.38 -5.40
CA ALA A 18 1.14 12.34 -4.38
C ALA A 18 -0.19 12.15 -3.63
N LEU A 19 -0.57 10.88 -3.43
CA LEU A 19 -1.70 10.50 -2.58
C LEU A 19 -1.15 9.96 -1.25
N ILE A 20 -1.47 10.63 -0.14
CA ILE A 20 -0.98 10.25 1.18
C ILE A 20 -2.10 9.56 1.97
N PHE A 21 -1.85 8.35 2.41
CA PHE A 21 -2.69 7.62 3.36
C PHE A 21 -2.11 7.75 4.77
N ARG A 22 -2.96 8.10 5.72
CA ARG A 22 -2.58 8.26 7.11
C ARG A 22 -3.33 7.29 8.02
N ASN A 23 -2.60 6.61 8.87
CA ASN A 23 -3.21 5.89 9.99
C ASN A 23 -3.43 6.83 11.17
N GLU A 24 -4.68 7.23 11.40
CA GLU A 24 -5.06 8.17 12.47
C GLU A 24 -4.87 7.61 13.88
N ALA A 25 -4.82 6.29 14.02
CA ALA A 25 -4.58 5.64 15.32
C ALA A 25 -3.12 5.78 15.81
N LYS A 26 -2.20 6.23 14.95
CA LYS A 26 -0.79 6.46 15.32
C LYS A 26 -0.61 7.90 15.80
N PRO A 27 -0.12 8.13 17.05
CA PRO A 27 -0.02 9.48 17.64
C PRO A 27 0.75 10.46 16.75
N ASP A 28 1.91 10.05 16.22
CA ASP A 28 2.79 10.91 15.42
C ASP A 28 2.35 11.04 13.95
N SER A 29 1.24 10.44 13.56
CA SER A 29 0.80 10.43 12.16
C SER A 29 0.46 11.83 11.63
N SER A 30 -0.11 12.70 12.47
CA SER A 30 -0.44 14.09 12.10
C SER A 30 0.82 14.93 11.87
N ARG A 31 1.82 14.81 12.76
CA ARG A 31 3.11 15.49 12.64
C ARG A 31 3.86 15.02 11.40
N THR A 32 3.91 13.73 11.18
CA THR A 32 4.56 13.15 9.99
C THR A 32 3.85 13.57 8.71
N LEU A 33 2.52 13.61 8.70
CA LEU A 33 1.75 14.11 7.56
C LEU A 33 2.09 15.58 7.25
N ALA A 34 2.16 16.44 8.26
CA ALA A 34 2.52 17.85 8.08
C ALA A 34 3.92 17.97 7.46
N LEU A 35 4.90 17.21 7.94
CA LEU A 35 6.26 17.16 7.40
C LEU A 35 6.26 16.70 5.93
N VAL A 36 5.63 15.58 5.59
CA VAL A 36 5.55 15.06 4.22
C VAL A 36 4.93 16.09 3.28
N ARG A 37 3.81 16.70 3.68
CA ARG A 37 3.13 17.75 2.89
C ARG A 37 4.03 18.95 2.64
N SER A 38 4.74 19.42 3.65
CA SER A 38 5.68 20.54 3.53
C SER A 38 6.82 20.20 2.55
N LEU A 39 7.40 19.00 2.69
CA LEU A 39 8.49 18.54 1.84
C LEU A 39 8.07 18.41 0.36
N LEU A 40 6.91 17.86 0.10
CA LEU A 40 6.37 17.68 -1.27
C LEU A 40 5.97 19.02 -1.90
N LYS A 41 5.26 19.88 -1.16
CA LYS A 41 4.87 21.22 -1.65
C LYS A 41 6.07 22.08 -1.98
N GLY A 42 7.11 22.05 -1.15
CA GLY A 42 8.36 22.77 -1.41
C GLY A 42 9.10 22.31 -2.67
N ARG A 43 8.67 21.19 -3.27
CA ARG A 43 9.21 20.60 -4.53
C ARG A 43 8.20 20.66 -5.68
N GLY A 44 7.10 21.40 -5.53
CA GLY A 44 6.08 21.57 -6.57
C GLY A 44 5.14 20.35 -6.75
N VAL A 45 5.15 19.39 -5.82
CA VAL A 45 4.29 18.21 -5.88
C VAL A 45 2.94 18.51 -5.23
N SER A 46 1.85 18.30 -5.97
CA SER A 46 0.49 18.40 -5.45
C SER A 46 0.19 17.23 -4.51
N VAL A 47 -0.58 17.48 -3.44
CA VAL A 47 -0.82 16.49 -2.38
C VAL A 47 -2.29 16.34 -2.07
N VAL A 48 -2.80 15.12 -2.17
CA VAL A 48 -4.11 14.72 -1.67
C VAL A 48 -3.91 13.79 -0.48
N THR A 49 -4.73 13.94 0.56
CA THR A 49 -4.68 13.06 1.75
C THR A 49 -5.95 12.24 1.84
N ALA A 50 -5.81 10.95 2.09
CA ALA A 50 -6.89 10.03 2.39
C ALA A 50 -6.66 9.38 3.75
N THR A 51 -7.71 9.28 4.58
CA THR A 51 -7.65 8.63 5.91
C THR A 51 -8.23 7.22 5.89
N ARG A 52 -9.11 6.95 4.94
CA ARG A 52 -9.74 5.64 4.70
C ARG A 52 -9.65 5.28 3.22
N LYS A 53 -10.79 5.03 2.57
CA LYS A 53 -10.82 4.76 1.12
C LYS A 53 -10.66 6.05 0.33
N PRO A 54 -9.71 6.12 -0.60
CA PRO A 54 -9.54 7.26 -1.48
C PRO A 54 -10.70 7.33 -2.49
N THR A 55 -10.95 8.51 -3.01
CA THR A 55 -11.89 8.66 -4.12
C THR A 55 -11.29 8.13 -5.43
N ALA A 56 -12.13 7.71 -6.36
CA ALA A 56 -11.67 7.29 -7.69
C ALA A 56 -10.86 8.40 -8.41
N ILE A 57 -11.21 9.67 -8.18
CA ILE A 57 -10.53 10.83 -8.76
C ILE A 57 -9.13 11.00 -8.16
N SER A 58 -8.99 10.89 -6.83
CA SER A 58 -7.68 11.01 -6.18
C SER A 58 -6.71 9.90 -6.58
N LEU A 59 -7.22 8.68 -6.83
CA LEU A 59 -6.43 7.57 -7.35
C LEU A 59 -6.00 7.77 -8.80
N ARG A 60 -6.86 8.37 -9.66
CA ARG A 60 -6.52 8.60 -11.07
C ARG A 60 -5.41 9.64 -11.24
N ASN A 61 -5.36 10.61 -10.35
CA ASN A 61 -4.46 11.76 -10.45
C ASN A 61 -3.17 11.60 -9.64
N ALA A 62 -2.96 10.43 -9.01
CA ALA A 62 -1.77 10.20 -8.23
C ALA A 62 -0.68 9.51 -9.05
N ASP A 63 0.50 10.10 -9.11
CA ASP A 63 1.68 9.49 -9.71
C ASP A 63 2.29 8.44 -8.78
N PHE A 64 2.21 8.65 -7.47
CA PHE A 64 2.61 7.70 -6.45
C PHE A 64 1.80 7.89 -5.16
N ALA A 65 1.83 6.88 -4.31
CA ALA A 65 1.19 6.90 -3.01
C ALA A 65 2.21 6.82 -1.88
N ILE A 66 1.87 7.42 -0.73
CA ILE A 66 2.66 7.33 0.50
C ILE A 66 1.76 6.78 1.60
N ALA A 67 2.17 5.70 2.27
CA ALA A 67 1.49 5.17 3.43
C ALA A 67 2.23 5.56 4.71
N LEU A 68 1.57 6.32 5.57
CA LEU A 68 2.08 6.75 6.87
C LEU A 68 1.56 5.83 7.97
N GLY A 69 2.38 4.86 8.40
CA GLY A 69 1.98 3.87 9.42
C GLY A 69 2.97 2.71 9.54
N GLY A 70 2.50 1.56 9.96
CA GLY A 70 3.24 0.29 9.96
C GLY A 70 2.73 -0.66 8.88
N ASP A 71 3.15 -1.94 8.96
CA ASP A 71 2.84 -2.96 7.95
C ASP A 71 1.34 -3.11 7.67
N GLY A 72 0.47 -3.07 8.67
CA GLY A 72 -0.97 -3.14 8.45
C GLY A 72 -1.51 -1.96 7.61
N THR A 73 -0.92 -0.77 7.75
CA THR A 73 -1.25 0.38 6.89
C THR A 73 -0.77 0.14 5.47
N MET A 74 0.45 -0.40 5.30
CA MET A 74 1.00 -0.76 3.99
C MET A 74 0.11 -1.77 3.27
N LEU A 75 -0.31 -2.84 3.95
CA LEU A 75 -1.21 -3.86 3.39
C LEU A 75 -2.55 -3.27 2.95
N ALA A 76 -3.15 -2.40 3.77
CA ALA A 76 -4.41 -1.76 3.45
C ALA A 76 -4.28 -0.84 2.23
N VAL A 77 -3.23 -0.01 2.17
CA VAL A 77 -3.00 0.92 1.06
C VAL A 77 -2.65 0.19 -0.23
N ALA A 78 -1.85 -0.87 -0.16
CA ALA A 78 -1.49 -1.68 -1.33
C ALA A 78 -2.73 -2.20 -2.06
N ARG A 79 -3.76 -2.66 -1.34
CA ARG A 79 -5.03 -3.11 -1.94
C ARG A 79 -5.77 -2.01 -2.72
N GLU A 80 -5.62 -0.76 -2.30
CA GLU A 80 -6.28 0.38 -2.96
C GLU A 80 -5.52 0.86 -4.20
N VAL A 81 -4.17 0.82 -4.16
CA VAL A 81 -3.33 1.42 -5.22
C VAL A 81 -2.87 0.40 -6.27
N ALA A 82 -2.70 -0.87 -5.90
CA ALA A 82 -2.20 -1.92 -6.80
C ALA A 82 -3.06 -2.12 -8.06
N PRO A 83 -4.41 -2.10 -8.01
CA PRO A 83 -5.23 -2.25 -9.21
C PRO A 83 -4.99 -1.19 -10.29
N ARG A 84 -4.31 -0.10 -9.93
CA ARG A 84 -3.98 1.02 -10.84
C ARG A 84 -2.50 1.14 -11.15
N GLY A 85 -1.69 0.22 -10.65
CA GLY A 85 -0.25 0.25 -10.83
C GLY A 85 0.43 1.49 -10.22
N ILE A 86 -0.17 2.11 -9.19
CA ILE A 86 0.39 3.28 -8.51
C ILE A 86 1.50 2.81 -7.57
N PRO A 87 2.75 3.29 -7.72
CA PRO A 87 3.85 2.95 -6.82
C PRO A 87 3.57 3.41 -5.40
N LEU A 88 3.95 2.60 -4.41
CA LEU A 88 3.70 2.85 -3.00
C LEU A 88 4.99 3.00 -2.21
N LEU A 89 5.17 4.12 -1.52
CA LEU A 89 6.24 4.35 -0.55
C LEU A 89 5.68 4.20 0.88
N GLY A 90 6.23 3.26 1.65
CA GLY A 90 5.91 3.10 3.06
C GLY A 90 6.80 3.98 3.94
N VAL A 91 6.19 4.78 4.80
CA VAL A 91 6.88 5.54 5.84
C VAL A 91 6.47 4.99 7.20
N ASN A 92 7.42 4.36 7.86
CA ASN A 92 7.17 3.77 9.17
C ASN A 92 7.03 4.84 10.26
N ILE A 93 5.94 4.73 11.02
CA ILE A 93 5.68 5.56 12.20
C ILE A 93 5.61 4.63 13.42
N GLY A 94 6.68 4.59 14.19
CA GLY A 94 6.83 3.73 15.37
C GLY A 94 7.79 2.57 15.14
N THR A 95 7.44 1.36 15.56
CA THR A 95 8.31 0.18 15.43
C THR A 95 8.51 -0.19 13.97
N LEU A 96 9.76 -0.43 13.57
CA LEU A 96 10.12 -0.81 12.21
C LEU A 96 9.41 -2.11 11.80
N GLY A 97 8.77 -2.07 10.64
CA GLY A 97 8.10 -3.21 10.03
C GLY A 97 8.92 -3.81 8.87
N PHE A 98 8.39 -4.88 8.28
CA PHE A 98 9.03 -5.57 7.15
C PHE A 98 8.67 -4.98 5.78
N LEU A 99 7.58 -4.21 5.71
CA LEU A 99 7.06 -3.66 4.44
C LEU A 99 7.37 -2.17 4.24
N SER A 100 7.85 -1.47 5.27
CA SER A 100 8.12 -0.04 5.19
C SER A 100 9.42 0.22 4.44
N GLY A 101 9.40 1.16 3.47
CA GLY A 101 10.57 1.53 2.68
C GLY A 101 11.49 2.54 3.36
N THR A 102 10.98 3.33 4.33
CA THR A 102 11.76 4.35 5.03
C THR A 102 11.19 4.69 6.40
N GLU A 103 12.02 5.29 7.24
CA GLU A 103 11.64 5.90 8.51
C GLU A 103 11.47 7.41 8.39
N VAL A 104 10.82 8.02 9.39
CA VAL A 104 10.61 9.48 9.42
C VAL A 104 11.93 10.24 9.41
N THR A 105 12.97 9.70 10.05
CA THR A 105 14.32 10.28 10.12
C THR A 105 15.00 10.40 8.76
N ALA A 106 14.81 9.41 7.87
CA ALA A 106 15.38 9.35 6.53
C ALA A 106 14.45 9.94 5.44
N LEU A 107 13.25 10.36 5.82
CA LEU A 107 12.18 10.73 4.89
C LEU A 107 12.57 11.85 3.90
N ARG A 108 13.25 12.90 4.38
CA ARG A 108 13.68 14.02 3.51
C ARG A 108 14.57 13.50 2.37
N ARG A 109 15.61 12.76 2.71
CA ARG A 109 16.54 12.18 1.74
C ARG A 109 15.84 11.22 0.80
N CYS A 110 14.98 10.36 1.34
CA CYS A 110 14.18 9.42 0.53
C CYS A 110 13.32 10.13 -0.51
N LEU A 111 12.59 11.18 -0.12
CA LEU A 111 11.78 11.96 -1.05
C LEU A 111 12.62 12.71 -2.08
N ASP A 112 13.80 13.22 -1.71
CA ASP A 112 14.71 13.86 -2.67
C ASP A 112 15.16 12.85 -3.74
N GLU A 113 15.51 11.63 -3.36
CA GLU A 113 15.88 10.56 -4.30
C GLU A 113 14.72 10.15 -5.19
N VAL A 114 13.52 9.95 -4.61
CA VAL A 114 12.30 9.57 -5.33
C VAL A 114 11.94 10.64 -6.38
N LEU A 115 11.92 11.90 -5.99
CA LEU A 115 11.55 13.00 -6.90
C LEU A 115 12.63 13.27 -7.95
N ALA A 116 13.89 12.93 -7.68
CA ALA A 116 14.97 12.98 -8.64
C ALA A 116 15.01 11.75 -9.59
N GLY A 117 14.07 10.82 -9.47
CA GLY A 117 14.04 9.60 -10.28
C GLY A 117 15.12 8.57 -9.93
N ARG A 118 15.80 8.72 -8.78
CA ARG A 118 16.84 7.82 -8.29
C ARG A 118 16.30 6.82 -7.29
N PHE A 119 15.50 5.88 -7.75
CA PHE A 119 14.89 4.82 -6.95
C PHE A 119 14.68 3.56 -7.78
N ALA A 120 14.49 2.43 -7.11
CA ALA A 120 14.04 1.18 -7.71
C ALA A 120 12.64 0.84 -7.19
N VAL A 121 11.81 0.26 -8.04
CA VAL A 121 10.50 -0.29 -7.64
C VAL A 121 10.62 -1.80 -7.53
N GLU A 122 10.25 -2.32 -6.38
CA GLU A 122 10.06 -3.74 -6.17
C GLU A 122 8.62 -4.12 -6.55
N GLU A 123 8.47 -5.02 -7.51
CA GLU A 123 7.17 -5.56 -7.87
C GLU A 123 6.83 -6.77 -6.99
N ARG A 124 5.68 -6.74 -6.36
CA ARG A 124 5.18 -7.83 -5.52
C ARG A 124 3.88 -8.37 -6.07
N SER A 125 3.79 -9.69 -6.20
CA SER A 125 2.54 -10.37 -6.57
C SER A 125 1.51 -10.24 -5.46
N MET A 126 0.25 -10.08 -5.85
CA MET A 126 -0.89 -10.14 -4.94
C MET A 126 -1.78 -11.31 -5.35
N PHE A 127 -2.55 -11.86 -4.40
CA PHE A 127 -3.60 -12.82 -4.74
C PHE A 127 -4.97 -12.17 -4.67
N SER A 128 -5.87 -12.68 -5.48
CA SER A 128 -7.30 -12.45 -5.36
C SER A 128 -7.92 -13.62 -4.63
N ALA A 129 -8.67 -13.36 -3.58
CA ALA A 129 -9.35 -14.37 -2.78
C ALA A 129 -10.86 -14.17 -2.78
N GLU A 130 -11.58 -15.28 -2.88
CA GLU A 130 -13.03 -15.30 -2.74
C GLU A 130 -13.47 -16.49 -1.89
N VAL A 131 -14.64 -16.42 -1.31
CA VAL A 131 -15.28 -17.52 -0.59
C VAL A 131 -16.57 -17.90 -1.28
N LEU A 132 -16.69 -19.20 -1.57
CA LEU A 132 -17.88 -19.80 -2.16
C LEU A 132 -18.60 -20.67 -1.13
N ARG A 133 -19.92 -20.65 -1.17
CA ARG A 133 -20.78 -21.64 -0.49
C ARG A 133 -21.57 -22.38 -1.56
N GLY A 134 -21.14 -23.59 -1.88
CA GLY A 134 -21.55 -24.26 -3.11
C GLY A 134 -21.08 -23.47 -4.34
N SER A 135 -21.97 -23.12 -5.23
CA SER A 135 -21.69 -22.28 -6.41
C SER A 135 -21.84 -20.78 -6.15
N ARG A 136 -22.31 -20.37 -4.97
CA ARG A 136 -22.60 -18.96 -4.64
C ARG A 136 -21.37 -18.31 -4.00
N ARG A 137 -20.91 -17.19 -4.55
CA ARG A 137 -19.93 -16.34 -3.91
C ARG A 137 -20.56 -15.64 -2.71
N VAL A 138 -19.93 -15.78 -1.54
CA VAL A 138 -20.35 -15.15 -0.29
C VAL A 138 -19.39 -14.06 0.19
N PHE A 139 -18.15 -14.04 -0.35
CA PHE A 139 -17.15 -13.01 -0.07
C PHE A 139 -16.20 -12.86 -1.26
N GLY A 140 -15.69 -11.64 -1.48
CA GLY A 140 -14.70 -11.33 -2.51
C GLY A 140 -15.29 -11.14 -3.90
N PRO A 141 -14.43 -11.11 -4.95
CA PRO A 141 -12.98 -11.20 -4.85
C PRO A 141 -12.37 -10.01 -4.10
N ASP A 142 -11.37 -10.25 -3.27
CA ASP A 142 -10.62 -9.22 -2.56
C ASP A 142 -9.11 -9.49 -2.69
N LEU A 143 -8.30 -8.43 -2.73
CA LEU A 143 -6.86 -8.54 -2.91
C LEU A 143 -6.15 -8.73 -1.57
N ALA A 144 -5.12 -9.58 -1.58
CA ALA A 144 -4.22 -9.78 -0.46
C ALA A 144 -2.76 -9.74 -0.92
N LEU A 145 -1.92 -9.01 -0.19
CA LEU A 145 -0.49 -8.91 -0.50
C LEU A 145 0.31 -10.03 0.17
N ASN A 146 0.05 -10.34 1.44
CA ASN A 146 0.78 -11.35 2.20
C ASN A 146 0.00 -12.64 2.34
N GLU A 147 -1.24 -12.56 2.88
CA GLU A 147 -1.99 -13.71 3.32
C GLU A 147 -3.50 -13.46 3.34
N VAL A 148 -4.26 -14.53 3.35
CA VAL A 148 -5.69 -14.54 3.63
C VAL A 148 -5.90 -15.36 4.89
N VAL A 149 -6.48 -14.76 5.93
CA VAL A 149 -6.70 -15.38 7.23
C VAL A 149 -8.18 -15.74 7.36
N ILE A 150 -8.45 -17.01 7.63
CA ILE A 150 -9.79 -17.50 7.97
C ILE A 150 -9.79 -17.84 9.46
N ARG A 151 -10.71 -17.25 10.20
CA ARG A 151 -10.85 -17.50 11.64
C ARG A 151 -12.31 -17.66 12.04
N CYS A 152 -12.56 -18.36 13.13
CA CYS A 152 -13.89 -18.47 13.71
C CYS A 152 -14.44 -17.09 14.10
N GLY A 153 -15.75 -16.90 13.89
CA GLY A 153 -16.49 -15.78 14.45
C GLY A 153 -16.76 -15.98 15.95
N GLU A 154 -17.71 -15.20 16.49
CA GLU A 154 -18.06 -15.23 17.91
C GLU A 154 -18.66 -16.59 18.36
N GLN A 155 -19.27 -17.33 17.44
CA GLN A 155 -19.75 -18.69 17.70
C GLN A 155 -18.69 -19.71 17.23
N ALA A 156 -18.07 -20.38 18.20
CA ALA A 156 -17.10 -21.44 17.93
C ALA A 156 -17.81 -22.70 17.42
N ARG A 157 -18.09 -22.75 16.13
CA ARG A 157 -18.59 -23.96 15.42
C ARG A 157 -17.51 -24.48 14.51
N ALA A 158 -17.35 -25.81 14.49
CA ALA A 158 -16.48 -26.45 13.51
C ALA A 158 -17.06 -26.24 12.10
N VAL A 159 -16.21 -25.84 11.17
CA VAL A 159 -16.55 -25.70 9.75
C VAL A 159 -15.52 -26.46 8.93
N THR A 160 -15.97 -27.09 7.86
CA THR A 160 -15.09 -27.72 6.88
C THR A 160 -14.82 -26.74 5.76
N LEU A 161 -13.54 -26.51 5.47
CA LEU A 161 -13.08 -25.62 4.41
C LEU A 161 -12.28 -26.44 3.38
N SER A 162 -12.55 -26.19 2.11
CA SER A 162 -11.71 -26.66 1.02
C SER A 162 -11.03 -25.45 0.39
N THR A 163 -9.70 -25.46 0.35
CA THR A 163 -8.91 -24.41 -0.28
C THR A 163 -8.43 -24.87 -1.65
N ARG A 164 -8.60 -24.03 -2.65
CA ARG A 164 -8.07 -24.23 -3.99
C ARG A 164 -7.17 -23.06 -4.34
N SER A 165 -5.99 -23.37 -4.87
CA SER A 165 -5.12 -22.39 -5.50
C SER A 165 -5.32 -22.52 -6.99
N GLY A 166 -5.86 -21.48 -7.63
CA GLY A 166 -6.11 -21.48 -9.07
C GLY A 166 -4.83 -21.28 -9.87
N GLU A 167 -4.94 -21.60 -11.15
CA GLU A 167 -3.93 -21.25 -12.12
C GLU A 167 -3.87 -19.72 -12.32
N ARG A 168 -2.72 -19.25 -12.77
CA ARG A 168 -2.34 -17.84 -12.89
C ARG A 168 -3.38 -17.00 -13.64
N PHE A 169 -3.62 -15.81 -13.13
CA PHE A 169 -4.18 -14.72 -13.91
C PHE A 169 -3.13 -14.14 -14.85
#